data_aa46aa398c3e70dd6b13655258428d37
#
_entry.id   aa46aa398c3e70dd6b13655258428d37
#
_cell.length_a   1.000
_cell.length_b   1.000
_cell.length_c   1.000
_cell.angle_alpha   90.00
_cell.angle_beta   90.00
_cell.angle_gamma   90.00
#
_symmetry.space_group_name_H-M   'P 1'
#
loop_
_entity.id
_entity.type
_entity.pdbx_description
1 polymer ?
#
loop_
_entity_poly.entity_id
_entity_poly.type
_entity_poly.pdbx_seq_one_letter_code
_entity_poly.pdbx_strand_id
1 'polypeptide(L)'
;MRSIHLQHFRCYSDLRLELKPGINLFVGDNASGKTSLLRACQYMLSSFFAGFSDEYTKWLSFGDDDFQQEFQRGKQLDEQPISISFDPSDLIQRLSPEYLEEQDPLGEQVLEKRSTKNRRALTGGFKAYRSYAQWLQSHYYDRAAARQSYPLPLFAYYSVEDIHSNRKLSLQPFSKTTSRFSLGYLECLEGDGFLRYWVHRLLVLAESDPEHSELGFVRRQMLKILGEEGCDLFYDMLIRPIKREVVFVTPDGREIPTAFLSEGYKRIISMSLDLVMRSYLLDYPIYGDETCRHITGTVIIDEIDMHLHPRLQAEILPVLHRCFPALQFIVSTHAPMVMSGVQSDGTNIVYRLRCSSEAEYSLEEATTYGLDISTLVERLWELAPRSHEVSSQLAELFRAIDAGDYQKARELLQRLRQAFPGGELKELTRADTLLRLMQRPPRL
;
A
#
# COMPACT_ATOMS: atom_id res chain seq x y z
N MET A 1 -5.58 10.42 8.40
CA MET A 1 -4.64 11.56 8.29
C MET A 1 -5.01 12.41 7.10
N ARG A 2 -4.94 13.75 7.22
CA ARG A 2 -5.47 14.68 6.21
C ARG A 2 -4.39 15.30 5.33
N SER A 3 -3.23 15.60 5.89
CA SER A 3 -2.11 16.20 5.15
C SER A 3 -0.80 15.80 5.75
N ILE A 4 0.28 15.95 4.98
CA ILE A 4 1.66 15.80 5.42
C ILE A 4 2.51 16.88 4.73
N HIS A 5 3.46 17.44 5.49
CA HIS A 5 4.44 18.39 5.01
C HIS A 5 5.83 17.98 5.50
N LEU A 6 6.75 17.76 4.58
CA LEU A 6 8.11 17.30 4.82
C LEU A 6 9.09 18.44 4.56
N GLN A 7 9.99 18.70 5.49
CA GLN A 7 11.07 19.65 5.31
C GLN A 7 12.40 19.01 5.70
N HIS A 8 13.38 19.09 4.80
CA HIS A 8 14.74 18.54 4.96
C HIS A 8 14.79 17.07 5.38
N PHE A 9 13.83 16.29 4.88
CA PHE A 9 13.70 14.86 5.18
C PHE A 9 14.17 14.01 4.00
N ARG A 10 15.28 13.30 4.17
CA ARG A 10 15.89 12.45 3.14
C ARG A 10 16.11 13.20 1.82
N CYS A 11 15.38 12.86 0.77
CA CYS A 11 15.45 13.50 -0.54
C CYS A 11 14.60 14.77 -0.66
N TYR A 12 13.73 15.07 0.30
CA TYR A 12 12.80 16.17 0.23
C TYR A 12 13.32 17.41 0.95
N SER A 13 13.52 18.49 0.22
CA SER A 13 13.81 19.81 0.79
C SER A 13 12.55 20.45 1.36
N ASP A 14 11.48 20.44 0.57
CA ASP A 14 10.13 20.86 0.95
C ASP A 14 9.11 20.12 0.09
N LEU A 15 8.20 19.37 0.70
CA LEU A 15 7.12 18.67 0.02
C LEU A 15 5.85 18.70 0.87
N ARG A 16 4.78 19.29 0.32
CA ARG A 16 3.46 19.32 0.95
C ARG A 16 2.45 18.58 0.09
N LEU A 17 1.59 17.77 0.71
CA LEU A 17 0.52 17.05 0.04
C LEU A 17 -0.69 16.85 0.95
N GLU A 18 -1.85 16.69 0.33
CA GLU A 18 -3.09 16.30 0.97
C GLU A 18 -3.31 14.80 0.83
N LEU A 19 -3.85 14.17 1.86
CA LEU A 19 -4.22 12.76 1.87
C LEU A 19 -5.74 12.61 1.83
N LYS A 20 -6.23 11.64 1.08
CA LYS A 20 -7.64 11.28 1.01
C LYS A 20 -7.96 10.17 2.01
N PRO A 21 -9.23 10.03 2.45
CA PRO A 21 -9.61 9.05 3.46
C PRO A 21 -9.50 7.58 2.99
N GLY A 22 -9.55 7.30 1.70
CA GLY A 22 -9.40 5.97 1.11
C GLY A 22 -7.97 5.69 0.61
N ILE A 23 -7.82 5.49 -0.70
CA ILE A 23 -6.54 5.12 -1.32
C ILE A 23 -5.75 6.37 -1.71
N ASN A 24 -4.51 6.45 -1.24
CA ASN A 24 -3.49 7.41 -1.67
C ASN A 24 -2.38 6.61 -2.37
N LEU A 25 -2.40 6.58 -3.70
CA LEU A 25 -1.47 5.80 -4.50
C LEU A 25 -0.33 6.67 -5.01
N PHE A 26 0.90 6.35 -4.65
CA PHE A 26 2.11 7.04 -5.08
C PHE A 26 2.82 6.26 -6.18
N VAL A 27 2.95 6.88 -7.34
CA VAL A 27 3.57 6.28 -8.52
C VAL A 27 4.77 7.10 -8.97
N GLY A 28 5.71 6.49 -9.64
CA GLY A 28 6.90 7.18 -10.16
C GLY A 28 8.08 6.24 -10.37
N ASP A 29 9.15 6.76 -10.95
CA ASP A 29 10.37 6.01 -11.23
C ASP A 29 11.10 5.51 -9.98
N ASN A 30 12.09 4.63 -10.18
CA ASN A 30 13.03 4.30 -9.12
C ASN A 30 13.74 5.59 -8.66
N ALA A 31 14.00 5.69 -7.36
CA ALA A 31 14.60 6.86 -6.74
C ALA A 31 13.74 8.15 -6.80
N SER A 32 12.46 8.09 -7.18
CA SER A 32 11.55 9.24 -7.13
C SER A 32 11.12 9.66 -5.71
N GLY A 33 11.60 8.99 -4.68
CA GLY A 33 11.34 9.34 -3.28
C GLY A 33 10.17 8.60 -2.61
N LYS A 34 9.44 7.70 -3.29
CA LYS A 34 8.26 6.99 -2.75
C LYS A 34 8.50 6.38 -1.37
N THR A 35 9.52 5.53 -1.23
CA THR A 35 9.87 4.89 0.06
C THR A 35 10.21 5.92 1.13
N SER A 36 10.85 7.05 0.77
CA SER A 36 11.11 8.15 1.70
C SER A 36 9.83 8.81 2.20
N LEU A 37 8.85 9.03 1.33
CA LEU A 37 7.52 9.54 1.70
C LEU A 37 6.79 8.57 2.62
N LEU A 38 6.76 7.28 2.28
CA LEU A 38 6.13 6.25 3.10
C LEU A 38 6.81 6.13 4.47
N ARG A 39 8.14 6.28 4.52
CA ARG A 39 8.90 6.31 5.78
C ARG A 39 8.49 7.51 6.65
N ALA A 40 8.27 8.69 6.07
CA ALA A 40 7.75 9.83 6.79
C ALA A 40 6.35 9.55 7.36
N CYS A 41 5.48 8.91 6.58
CA CYS A 41 4.16 8.47 7.06
C CYS A 41 4.28 7.45 8.21
N GLN A 42 5.27 6.56 8.17
CA GLN A 42 5.54 5.63 9.28
C GLN A 42 5.93 6.37 10.58
N TYR A 43 6.79 7.39 10.50
CA TYR A 43 7.10 8.23 11.67
C TYR A 43 5.87 8.95 12.21
N MET A 44 5.04 9.50 11.32
CA MET A 44 3.77 10.13 11.66
C MET A 44 2.86 9.17 12.44
N LEU A 45 2.64 7.94 11.94
CA LEU A 45 1.84 6.93 12.65
C LEU A 45 2.48 6.52 13.98
N SER A 46 3.81 6.36 14.01
CA SER A 46 4.52 5.95 15.22
C SER A 46 4.38 6.95 16.37
N SER A 47 4.17 8.24 16.07
CA SER A 47 4.01 9.29 17.08
C SER A 47 2.78 9.08 17.99
N PHE A 48 1.78 8.33 17.54
CA PHE A 48 0.65 7.88 18.36
C PHE A 48 1.13 7.11 19.60
N PHE A 49 2.11 6.24 19.42
CA PHE A 49 2.66 5.40 20.49
C PHE A 49 3.54 6.17 21.49
N ALA A 50 3.80 7.44 21.26
CA ALA A 50 4.39 8.31 22.28
C ALA A 50 3.40 8.66 23.40
N GLY A 51 2.10 8.54 23.13
CA GLY A 51 1.01 8.75 24.08
C GLY A 51 0.31 7.43 24.48
N PHE A 52 0.06 6.57 23.52
CA PHE A 52 -0.53 5.24 23.73
C PHE A 52 0.58 4.25 24.07
N SER A 53 0.76 3.98 25.36
CA SER A 53 1.87 3.15 25.87
C SER A 53 1.52 1.67 25.73
N ASP A 54 2.39 0.90 25.09
CA ASP A 54 2.29 -0.56 24.96
C ASP A 54 3.66 -1.22 25.16
N GLU A 55 3.67 -2.50 25.58
CA GLU A 55 4.90 -3.26 25.82
C GLU A 55 5.68 -3.54 24.53
N TYR A 56 4.98 -3.69 23.41
CA TYR A 56 5.54 -4.19 22.15
C TYR A 56 5.74 -3.10 21.09
N THR A 57 5.03 -1.97 21.19
CA THR A 57 5.08 -0.93 20.15
C THR A 57 5.71 0.32 20.69
N LYS A 58 6.75 0.78 20.03
CA LYS A 58 7.51 1.95 20.42
C LYS A 58 7.39 3.05 19.39
N TRP A 59 7.41 4.28 19.86
CA TRP A 59 7.60 5.43 19.02
C TRP A 59 8.97 5.36 18.33
N LEU A 60 8.99 5.54 17.02
CA LEU A 60 10.20 5.52 16.20
C LEU A 60 10.89 6.89 16.25
N SER A 61 12.21 6.88 16.45
CA SER A 61 13.07 8.08 16.37
C SER A 61 13.70 8.16 14.99
N PHE A 62 13.89 9.39 14.48
CA PHE A 62 14.64 9.61 13.25
C PHE A 62 16.07 9.08 13.35
N GLY A 63 16.49 8.31 12.32
CA GLY A 63 17.86 7.87 12.14
C GLY A 63 18.76 8.95 11.55
N ASP A 64 20.05 8.66 11.44
CA ASP A 64 21.00 9.57 10.82
C ASP A 64 20.79 9.64 9.29
N ASP A 65 20.33 8.54 8.68
CA ASP A 65 20.00 8.47 7.25
C ASP A 65 18.70 9.22 6.86
N ASP A 66 17.96 9.73 7.85
CA ASP A 66 16.75 10.52 7.59
C ASP A 66 17.05 11.99 7.34
N PHE A 67 18.26 12.46 7.68
CA PHE A 67 18.70 13.81 7.38
C PHE A 67 19.04 13.95 5.90
N GLN A 68 18.61 15.07 5.31
CA GLN A 68 19.01 15.41 3.95
C GLN A 68 20.51 15.63 3.91
N GLN A 69 21.20 14.89 3.02
CA GLN A 69 22.64 15.04 2.84
C GLN A 69 22.90 15.90 1.61
N GLU A 70 23.37 17.12 1.85
CA GLU A 70 23.82 18.02 0.80
C GLU A 70 25.34 18.04 0.72
N PHE A 71 25.88 17.83 -0.47
CA PHE A 71 27.31 17.92 -0.74
C PHE A 71 27.60 19.04 -1.72
N GLN A 72 28.37 20.03 -1.30
CA GLN A 72 28.88 21.07 -2.18
C GLN A 72 30.38 20.94 -2.32
N ARG A 73 30.89 20.74 -3.54
CA ARG A 73 32.32 20.58 -3.85
C ARG A 73 33.04 19.51 -3.00
N GLY A 74 32.34 18.41 -2.70
CA GLY A 74 32.90 17.30 -1.90
C GLY A 74 32.94 17.55 -0.39
N LYS A 75 32.38 18.65 0.11
CA LYS A 75 32.17 18.90 1.54
C LYS A 75 30.69 18.74 1.88
N GLN A 76 30.40 18.02 2.95
CA GLN A 76 29.08 17.96 3.53
C GLN A 76 28.71 19.34 4.09
N LEU A 77 27.52 19.84 3.73
CA LEU A 77 26.97 21.06 4.30
C LEU A 77 26.44 20.82 5.71
N ASP A 78 26.14 21.89 6.45
CA ASP A 78 25.53 21.80 7.75
C ASP A 78 24.15 21.13 7.66
N GLU A 79 23.88 20.22 8.60
CA GLU A 79 22.61 19.53 8.70
C GLU A 79 21.48 20.51 8.96
N GLN A 80 20.42 20.43 8.16
CA GLN A 80 19.18 21.17 8.38
C GLN A 80 18.25 20.37 9.31
N PRO A 81 17.47 21.05 10.18
CA PRO A 81 16.49 20.38 11.03
C PRO A 81 15.44 19.65 10.19
N ILE A 82 15.18 18.38 10.52
CA ILE A 82 14.06 17.64 9.95
C ILE A 82 12.77 18.15 10.57
N SER A 83 11.75 18.41 9.74
CA SER A 83 10.38 18.66 10.18
C SER A 83 9.39 17.83 9.36
N ILE A 84 8.52 17.08 10.04
CA ILE A 84 7.39 16.38 9.47
C ILE A 84 6.13 16.91 10.15
N SER A 85 5.38 17.74 9.44
CA SER A 85 4.07 18.21 9.90
C SER A 85 2.95 17.35 9.35
N PHE A 86 1.90 17.08 10.14
CA PHE A 86 0.75 16.26 9.73
C PHE A 86 -0.53 16.67 10.47
N ASP A 87 -1.69 16.39 9.86
CA ASP A 87 -3.00 16.65 10.44
C ASP A 87 -3.75 15.34 10.74
N PRO A 88 -3.93 14.94 12.02
CA PRO A 88 -4.63 13.73 12.42
C PRO A 88 -6.16 13.90 12.56
N SER A 89 -6.70 15.08 12.32
CA SER A 89 -8.10 15.45 12.63
C SER A 89 -9.10 14.46 12.06
N ASP A 90 -8.90 13.97 10.86
CA ASP A 90 -9.79 13.04 10.16
C ASP A 90 -9.91 11.68 10.87
N LEU A 91 -8.78 11.18 11.38
CA LEU A 91 -8.75 9.94 12.17
C LEU A 91 -9.53 10.13 13.47
N ILE A 92 -9.29 11.22 14.17
CA ILE A 92 -9.91 11.52 15.47
C ILE A 92 -11.40 11.73 15.30
N GLN A 93 -11.81 12.48 14.27
CA GLN A 93 -13.22 12.72 13.95
C GLN A 93 -14.01 11.41 13.74
N ARG A 94 -13.38 10.43 13.12
CA ARG A 94 -14.04 9.14 12.84
C ARG A 94 -14.00 8.18 14.02
N LEU A 95 -12.94 8.23 14.83
CA LEU A 95 -12.72 7.28 15.91
C LEU A 95 -13.29 7.75 17.25
N SER A 96 -13.16 9.03 17.56
CA SER A 96 -13.46 9.62 18.87
C SER A 96 -14.02 11.04 18.70
N PRO A 97 -15.20 11.21 18.06
CA PRO A 97 -15.78 12.55 17.83
C PRO A 97 -16.01 13.30 19.15
N GLU A 98 -16.34 12.62 20.25
CA GLU A 98 -16.52 13.19 21.57
C GLU A 98 -15.25 13.88 22.11
N TYR A 99 -14.08 13.43 21.74
CA TYR A 99 -12.83 14.10 22.13
C TYR A 99 -12.77 15.52 21.55
N LEU A 100 -13.24 15.72 20.33
CA LEU A 100 -13.28 17.03 19.67
C LEU A 100 -14.37 17.96 20.20
N GLU A 101 -15.40 17.41 20.86
CA GLU A 101 -16.43 18.21 21.54
C GLU A 101 -15.92 18.79 22.86
N GLU A 102 -14.96 18.11 23.51
CA GLU A 102 -14.39 18.50 24.79
C GLU A 102 -13.10 19.33 24.68
N GLN A 103 -12.42 19.28 23.52
CA GLN A 103 -11.11 19.89 23.31
C GLN A 103 -11.09 20.73 22.03
N ASP A 104 -10.20 21.72 22.00
CA ASP A 104 -9.93 22.48 20.78
C ASP A 104 -9.42 21.54 19.65
N PRO A 105 -9.71 21.83 18.37
CA PRO A 105 -9.18 21.09 17.23
C PRO A 105 -7.66 20.97 17.32
N LEU A 106 -7.14 19.74 17.11
CA LEU A 106 -5.70 19.48 17.29
C LEU A 106 -4.82 20.29 16.35
N GLY A 107 -5.30 20.65 15.17
CA GLY A 107 -4.52 21.33 14.15
C GLY A 107 -3.33 20.50 13.66
N GLU A 108 -2.41 21.18 12.98
CA GLU A 108 -1.18 20.58 12.46
C GLU A 108 -0.23 20.20 13.60
N GLN A 109 0.27 18.96 13.58
CA GLN A 109 1.22 18.41 14.52
C GLN A 109 2.59 18.31 13.86
N VAL A 110 3.68 18.51 14.61
CA VAL A 110 5.04 18.57 14.06
C VAL A 110 5.98 17.62 14.78
N LEU A 111 6.62 16.73 14.02
CA LEU A 111 7.76 15.93 14.46
C LEU A 111 9.05 16.63 14.00
N GLU A 112 9.92 16.97 14.92
CA GLU A 112 11.14 17.72 14.62
C GLU A 112 12.36 17.05 15.24
N LYS A 113 13.49 17.01 14.50
CA LYS A 113 14.80 16.67 15.02
C LYS A 113 15.84 17.64 14.47
N ARG A 114 16.58 18.30 15.36
CA ARG A 114 17.47 19.42 14.99
C ARG A 114 18.79 19.00 14.36
N SER A 115 19.34 17.85 14.75
CA SER A 115 20.60 17.34 14.18
C SER A 115 20.80 15.86 14.52
N THR A 116 21.72 15.18 13.84
CA THR A 116 22.15 13.80 14.14
C THR A 116 22.71 13.66 15.56
N LYS A 117 23.33 14.72 16.09
CA LYS A 117 23.88 14.75 17.46
C LYS A 117 22.81 14.67 18.55
N ASN A 118 21.56 15.05 18.23
CA ASN A 118 20.44 14.97 19.17
C ASN A 118 19.84 13.56 19.16
N ARG A 119 19.93 12.85 20.28
CA ARG A 119 19.43 11.47 20.41
C ARG A 119 17.91 11.36 20.31
N ARG A 120 17.15 12.42 20.54
CA ARG A 120 15.67 12.39 20.56
C ARG A 120 15.08 13.49 19.71
N ALA A 121 13.98 13.15 19.01
CA ALA A 121 13.13 14.16 18.39
C ALA A 121 12.46 15.04 19.47
N LEU A 122 12.12 16.26 19.09
CA LEU A 122 11.40 17.18 19.97
C LEU A 122 9.94 16.75 20.06
N THR A 123 9.45 16.56 21.28
CA THR A 123 8.07 16.11 21.53
C THR A 123 7.06 17.27 21.67
N GLY A 124 7.54 18.52 21.64
CA GLY A 124 6.69 19.70 21.85
C GLY A 124 5.68 19.94 20.72
N GLY A 125 6.08 19.69 19.47
CA GLY A 125 5.28 19.98 18.28
C GLY A 125 4.09 19.05 18.05
N PHE A 126 4.03 17.88 18.71
CA PHE A 126 2.91 16.94 18.62
C PHE A 126 2.28 16.60 19.98
N LYS A 127 2.38 17.53 20.92
CA LYS A 127 1.86 17.36 22.29
C LYS A 127 0.37 17.06 22.29
N ALA A 128 -0.41 17.75 21.47
CA ALA A 128 -1.85 17.57 21.41
C ALA A 128 -2.24 16.16 20.91
N TYR A 129 -1.58 15.65 19.87
CA TYR A 129 -1.79 14.29 19.39
C TYR A 129 -1.36 13.22 20.39
N ARG A 130 -0.25 13.45 21.08
CA ARG A 130 0.18 12.61 22.21
C ARG A 130 -0.85 12.61 23.34
N SER A 131 -1.41 13.75 23.69
CA SER A 131 -2.45 13.86 24.73
C SER A 131 -3.73 13.13 24.31
N TYR A 132 -4.11 13.23 23.03
CA TYR A 132 -5.21 12.44 22.49
C TYR A 132 -4.96 10.93 22.65
N ALA A 133 -3.78 10.45 22.28
CA ALA A 133 -3.45 9.03 22.40
C ALA A 133 -3.46 8.54 23.86
N GLN A 134 -3.05 9.38 24.82
CA GLN A 134 -3.16 9.09 26.25
C GLN A 134 -4.61 9.06 26.73
N TRP A 135 -5.41 10.03 26.27
CA TRP A 135 -6.83 10.07 26.57
C TRP A 135 -7.55 8.82 26.04
N LEU A 136 -7.28 8.45 24.78
CA LEU A 136 -7.84 7.24 24.15
C LEU A 136 -7.51 5.98 24.95
N GLN A 137 -6.26 5.83 25.39
CA GLN A 137 -5.84 4.69 26.21
C GLN A 137 -6.56 4.67 27.55
N SER A 138 -6.67 5.80 28.25
CA SER A 138 -7.38 5.89 29.52
C SER A 138 -8.86 5.58 29.33
N HIS A 139 -9.47 6.16 28.30
CA HIS A 139 -10.88 5.95 27.97
C HIS A 139 -11.18 4.48 27.61
N TYR A 140 -10.27 3.82 26.87
CA TYR A 140 -10.36 2.39 26.59
C TYR A 140 -10.38 1.56 27.89
N TYR A 141 -9.49 1.85 28.85
CA TYR A 141 -9.44 1.13 30.12
C TYR A 141 -10.68 1.40 31.00
N ASP A 142 -11.15 2.63 31.05
CA ASP A 142 -12.34 2.99 31.81
C ASP A 142 -13.59 2.27 31.27
N ARG A 143 -13.74 2.22 29.94
CA ARG A 143 -14.79 1.46 29.27
C ARG A 143 -14.68 -0.03 29.51
N ALA A 144 -13.45 -0.58 29.41
CA ALA A 144 -13.19 -1.99 29.70
C ALA A 144 -13.54 -2.36 31.14
N ALA A 145 -13.23 -1.52 32.12
CA ALA A 145 -13.63 -1.69 33.51
C ALA A 145 -15.16 -1.69 33.69
N ALA A 146 -15.88 -0.92 32.89
CA ALA A 146 -17.34 -0.91 32.81
C ALA A 146 -17.93 -2.05 31.94
N ARG A 147 -17.12 -3.00 31.48
CA ARG A 147 -17.47 -4.09 30.53
C ARG A 147 -18.04 -3.58 29.19
N GLN A 148 -17.59 -2.43 28.78
CA GLN A 148 -17.89 -1.84 27.47
C GLN A 148 -16.64 -1.88 26.59
N SER A 149 -16.81 -2.01 25.29
CA SER A 149 -15.72 -1.94 24.32
C SER A 149 -15.63 -0.54 23.73
N TYR A 150 -14.42 -0.12 23.38
CA TYR A 150 -14.17 1.16 22.73
C TYR A 150 -13.26 0.93 21.50
N PRO A 151 -13.54 1.55 20.33
CA PRO A 151 -12.79 1.33 19.12
C PRO A 151 -11.35 1.86 19.21
N LEU A 152 -10.43 1.11 18.60
CA LEU A 152 -9.02 1.46 18.52
C LEU A 152 -8.57 1.55 17.06
N PRO A 153 -7.68 2.50 16.69
CA PRO A 153 -7.24 2.64 15.30
C PRO A 153 -6.33 1.49 14.90
N LEU A 154 -6.52 0.94 13.70
CA LEU A 154 -5.59 -0.01 13.11
C LEU A 154 -4.46 0.73 12.41
N PHE A 155 -3.20 0.41 12.78
CA PHE A 155 -2.02 0.84 12.05
C PHE A 155 -1.26 -0.37 11.55
N ALA A 156 -0.78 -0.30 10.30
CA ALA A 156 0.11 -1.31 9.74
C ALA A 156 1.05 -0.67 8.71
N TYR A 157 2.28 -1.18 8.63
CA TYR A 157 3.26 -0.83 7.62
C TYR A 157 3.84 -2.11 7.01
N TYR A 158 3.79 -2.22 5.69
CA TYR A 158 4.35 -3.35 4.94
C TYR A 158 5.47 -2.85 4.04
N SER A 159 6.71 -3.23 4.38
CA SER A 159 7.93 -2.86 3.68
C SER A 159 8.37 -3.92 2.68
N VAL A 160 9.19 -3.52 1.72
CA VAL A 160 9.91 -4.42 0.81
C VAL A 160 11.11 -5.07 1.50
N GLU A 161 11.78 -4.33 2.38
CA GLU A 161 13.04 -4.74 2.98
C GLU A 161 12.89 -5.93 3.94
N ASP A 162 11.73 -6.06 4.57
CA ASP A 162 11.51 -7.03 5.65
C ASP A 162 10.94 -8.39 5.19
N ILE A 163 10.57 -8.56 3.92
CA ILE A 163 10.08 -9.83 3.38
C ILE A 163 11.12 -10.96 3.54
N HIS A 164 12.39 -10.61 3.55
CA HIS A 164 13.51 -11.53 3.70
C HIS A 164 14.11 -11.54 5.11
N SER A 165 13.60 -10.72 6.03
CA SER A 165 14.11 -10.70 7.39
C SER A 165 13.78 -12.03 8.09
N ASN A 166 14.79 -12.92 8.18
CA ASN A 166 14.74 -14.10 9.06
C ASN A 166 14.84 -13.68 10.53
N ARG A 167 14.06 -12.66 10.96
CA ARG A 167 13.96 -12.33 12.38
C ARG A 167 13.51 -13.58 13.12
N LYS A 168 14.31 -14.06 14.05
CA LYS A 168 13.93 -15.08 15.00
C LYS A 168 12.91 -14.43 15.96
N LEU A 169 11.65 -14.37 15.54
CA LEU A 169 10.57 -14.05 16.43
C LEU A 169 10.58 -15.11 17.55
N SER A 170 10.70 -14.65 18.77
CA SER A 170 10.45 -15.52 19.91
C SER A 170 8.97 -15.91 19.84
N LEU A 171 8.71 -17.15 19.42
CA LEU A 171 7.39 -17.78 19.51
C LEU A 171 7.10 -18.14 20.97
N GLN A 172 7.30 -17.20 21.89
CA GLN A 172 6.86 -17.43 23.26
C GLN A 172 5.35 -17.65 23.24
N PRO A 173 4.87 -18.68 23.92
CA PRO A 173 3.46 -18.93 24.03
C PRO A 173 2.81 -17.65 24.56
N PHE A 174 1.74 -17.20 23.88
CA PHE A 174 0.92 -16.09 24.33
C PHE A 174 0.58 -16.29 25.80
N SER A 175 1.14 -15.47 26.67
CA SER A 175 0.72 -15.50 28.04
C SER A 175 -0.75 -15.11 28.05
N LYS A 176 -1.59 -15.85 28.81
CA LYS A 176 -3.01 -15.52 28.98
C LYS A 176 -3.25 -14.11 29.54
N THR A 177 -2.19 -13.43 29.94
CA THR A 177 -2.17 -12.09 30.53
C THR A 177 -1.91 -10.96 29.52
N THR A 178 -1.49 -11.26 28.27
CA THR A 178 -1.27 -10.24 27.25
C THR A 178 -2.62 -9.65 26.83
N SER A 179 -2.75 -8.33 26.90
CA SER A 179 -3.98 -7.64 26.48
C SER A 179 -4.21 -7.81 24.96
N ARG A 180 -5.48 -7.83 24.54
CA ARG A 180 -5.83 -8.00 23.13
C ARG A 180 -5.24 -6.89 22.26
N PHE A 181 -5.28 -5.63 22.70
CA PHE A 181 -4.76 -4.51 21.92
C PHE A 181 -3.23 -4.56 21.79
N SER A 182 -2.50 -5.04 22.81
CA SER A 182 -1.05 -5.22 22.71
C SER A 182 -0.66 -6.18 21.60
N LEU A 183 -1.43 -7.26 21.42
CA LEU A 183 -1.26 -8.17 20.29
C LEU A 183 -1.68 -7.52 18.95
N GLY A 184 -2.74 -6.71 18.96
CA GLY A 184 -3.19 -5.97 17.77
C GLY A 184 -2.16 -4.95 17.27
N TYR A 185 -1.35 -4.40 18.17
CA TYR A 185 -0.29 -3.43 17.82
C TYR A 185 1.11 -4.05 17.75
N LEU A 186 1.27 -5.35 18.03
CA LEU A 186 2.59 -6.00 18.02
C LEU A 186 3.32 -5.68 16.70
N GLU A 187 4.44 -4.95 16.82
CA GLU A 187 5.33 -4.55 15.72
C GLU A 187 4.60 -4.06 14.44
N CYS A 188 3.43 -3.43 14.59
CA CYS A 188 2.55 -3.05 13.48
C CYS A 188 3.19 -2.08 12.47
N LEU A 189 4.28 -1.40 12.84
CA LEU A 189 5.00 -0.45 12.00
C LEU A 189 6.41 -0.95 11.61
N GLU A 190 6.74 -2.24 11.81
CA GLU A 190 8.08 -2.76 11.52
C GLU A 190 8.24 -3.43 10.15
N GLY A 191 7.19 -3.44 9.34
CA GLY A 191 7.25 -3.82 7.92
C GLY A 191 7.03 -5.30 7.59
N ASP A 192 7.00 -6.18 8.59
CA ASP A 192 6.78 -7.62 8.41
C ASP A 192 5.31 -7.98 8.69
N GLY A 193 4.59 -8.55 7.72
CA GLY A 193 3.20 -8.99 7.90
C GLY A 193 3.01 -10.19 8.84
N PHE A 194 4.04 -10.62 9.55
CA PHE A 194 3.98 -11.65 10.60
C PHE A 194 3.28 -12.97 10.24
N LEU A 195 3.34 -13.41 9.00
CA LEU A 195 2.65 -14.63 8.54
C LEU A 195 2.90 -15.83 9.46
N ARG A 196 4.16 -16.08 9.83
CA ARG A 196 4.53 -17.21 10.70
C ARG A 196 3.92 -17.10 12.10
N TYR A 197 3.84 -15.87 12.61
CA TYR A 197 3.27 -15.59 13.92
C TYR A 197 1.77 -15.82 13.93
N TRP A 198 1.04 -15.31 12.95
CA TRP A 198 -0.41 -15.49 12.84
C TRP A 198 -0.79 -16.94 12.56
N VAL A 199 -0.05 -17.62 11.69
CA VAL A 199 -0.24 -19.06 11.45
C VAL A 199 -0.04 -19.86 12.75
N HIS A 200 1.02 -19.56 13.52
CA HIS A 200 1.24 -20.22 14.80
C HIS A 200 0.09 -19.96 15.79
N ARG A 201 -0.38 -18.70 15.88
CA ARG A 201 -1.53 -18.36 16.72
C ARG A 201 -2.78 -19.15 16.35
N LEU A 202 -3.12 -19.21 15.07
CA LEU A 202 -4.28 -19.98 14.59
C LEU A 202 -4.17 -21.46 14.94
N LEU A 203 -2.98 -22.06 14.83
CA LEU A 203 -2.75 -23.45 15.18
C LEU A 203 -2.92 -23.70 16.68
N VAL A 204 -2.37 -22.83 17.54
CA VAL A 204 -2.51 -22.93 19.00
C VAL A 204 -3.96 -22.77 19.42
N LEU A 205 -4.69 -21.83 18.84
CA LEU A 205 -6.13 -21.66 19.11
C LEU A 205 -6.93 -22.88 18.67
N ALA A 206 -6.69 -23.41 17.47
CA ALA A 206 -7.41 -24.56 16.95
C ALA A 206 -7.12 -25.86 17.74
N GLU A 207 -5.94 -25.97 18.38
CA GLU A 207 -5.60 -27.07 19.25
C GLU A 207 -6.31 -26.99 20.61
N SER A 208 -6.42 -25.75 21.15
CA SER A 208 -6.99 -25.53 22.50
C SER A 208 -8.51 -25.36 22.49
N ASP A 209 -9.07 -24.74 21.48
CA ASP A 209 -10.50 -24.44 21.30
C ASP A 209 -10.86 -24.36 19.83
N PRO A 210 -11.21 -25.49 19.18
CA PRO A 210 -11.53 -25.53 17.75
C PRO A 210 -12.72 -24.64 17.33
N GLU A 211 -13.63 -24.32 18.25
CA GLU A 211 -14.81 -23.47 18.03
C GLU A 211 -14.56 -22.00 18.38
N HIS A 212 -13.30 -21.63 18.66
CA HIS A 212 -12.96 -20.25 19.01
C HIS A 212 -13.38 -19.28 17.89
N SER A 213 -14.09 -18.23 18.26
CA SER A 213 -14.69 -17.26 17.32
C SER A 213 -13.66 -16.62 16.35
N GLU A 214 -12.41 -16.46 16.77
CA GLU A 214 -11.31 -15.94 15.97
C GLU A 214 -11.05 -16.82 14.74
N LEU A 215 -11.08 -18.15 14.87
CA LEU A 215 -10.83 -19.07 13.77
C LEU A 215 -11.87 -18.93 12.65
N GLY A 216 -13.16 -18.93 13.05
CA GLY A 216 -14.26 -18.74 12.11
C GLY A 216 -14.26 -17.37 11.45
N PHE A 217 -14.00 -16.31 12.23
CA PHE A 217 -13.89 -14.95 11.71
C PHE A 217 -12.76 -14.84 10.68
N VAL A 218 -11.55 -15.26 11.03
CA VAL A 218 -10.38 -15.18 10.14
C VAL A 218 -10.63 -15.93 8.84
N ARG A 219 -11.13 -17.16 8.92
CA ARG A 219 -11.45 -17.95 7.71
C ARG A 219 -12.44 -17.22 6.80
N ARG A 220 -13.54 -16.69 7.35
CA ARG A 220 -14.54 -15.96 6.56
C ARG A 220 -13.97 -14.70 5.92
N GLN A 221 -13.23 -13.88 6.67
CA GLN A 221 -12.68 -12.62 6.13
C GLN A 221 -11.56 -12.89 5.11
N MET A 222 -10.71 -13.89 5.34
CA MET A 222 -9.69 -14.29 4.35
C MET A 222 -10.32 -14.75 3.04
N LEU A 223 -11.45 -15.47 3.07
CA LEU A 223 -12.16 -15.88 1.86
C LEU A 223 -12.88 -14.73 1.16
N LYS A 224 -13.31 -13.67 1.87
CA LYS A 224 -13.80 -12.44 1.22
C LYS A 224 -12.69 -11.71 0.45
N ILE A 225 -11.44 -11.79 0.91
CA ILE A 225 -10.30 -11.14 0.25
C ILE A 225 -9.73 -12.03 -0.86
N LEU A 226 -9.49 -13.29 -0.57
CA LEU A 226 -8.72 -14.20 -1.42
C LEU A 226 -9.58 -15.16 -2.23
N GLY A 227 -10.87 -15.30 -1.89
CA GLY A 227 -11.82 -16.19 -2.58
C GLY A 227 -12.47 -15.55 -3.81
N GLU A 228 -13.55 -16.17 -4.28
CA GLU A 228 -14.29 -15.81 -5.50
C GLU A 228 -14.78 -14.35 -5.51
N GLU A 229 -15.23 -13.84 -4.37
CA GLU A 229 -15.68 -12.44 -4.24
C GLU A 229 -14.50 -11.43 -4.20
N GLY A 230 -13.29 -11.91 -4.00
CA GLY A 230 -12.06 -11.13 -3.89
C GLY A 230 -11.13 -11.28 -5.08
N CYS A 231 -9.96 -11.87 -4.83
CA CYS A 231 -8.91 -12.09 -5.85
C CYS A 231 -9.04 -13.43 -6.59
N ASP A 232 -10.02 -14.26 -6.27
CA ASP A 232 -10.27 -15.58 -6.87
C ASP A 232 -9.03 -16.50 -6.88
N LEU A 233 -8.31 -16.51 -5.74
CA LEU A 233 -7.09 -17.31 -5.58
C LEU A 233 -7.34 -18.65 -4.91
N PHE A 234 -8.21 -18.66 -3.89
CA PHE A 234 -8.42 -19.80 -3.04
C PHE A 234 -9.90 -20.02 -2.77
N TYR A 235 -10.29 -21.27 -2.83
CA TYR A 235 -11.65 -21.71 -2.51
C TYR A 235 -11.88 -21.85 -1.00
N ASP A 236 -10.82 -22.28 -0.26
CA ASP A 236 -10.91 -22.48 1.18
C ASP A 236 -9.58 -22.28 1.88
N MET A 237 -9.66 -22.10 3.21
CA MET A 237 -8.55 -22.05 4.15
C MET A 237 -8.79 -23.06 5.28
N LEU A 238 -7.91 -24.04 5.42
CA LEU A 238 -8.01 -25.12 6.38
C LEU A 238 -6.92 -24.99 7.45
N ILE A 239 -7.32 -25.06 8.72
CA ILE A 239 -6.39 -25.04 9.85
C ILE A 239 -6.28 -26.47 10.37
N ARG A 240 -5.09 -27.06 10.33
CA ARG A 240 -4.82 -28.45 10.70
C ARG A 240 -3.86 -28.53 11.88
N PRO A 241 -4.32 -28.42 13.13
CA PRO A 241 -3.45 -28.38 14.30
C PRO A 241 -2.59 -29.65 14.46
N ILE A 242 -3.13 -30.84 14.20
CA ILE A 242 -2.40 -32.12 14.29
C ILE A 242 -1.20 -32.14 13.34
N LYS A 243 -1.34 -31.63 12.13
CA LYS A 243 -0.26 -31.53 11.13
C LYS A 243 0.59 -30.27 11.28
N ARG A 244 0.20 -29.35 12.17
CA ARG A 244 0.82 -28.05 12.41
C ARG A 244 0.95 -27.22 11.13
N GLU A 245 -0.10 -27.20 10.30
CA GLU A 245 -0.14 -26.47 9.04
C GLU A 245 -1.45 -25.71 8.85
N VAL A 246 -1.36 -24.56 8.18
CA VAL A 246 -2.50 -23.87 7.55
C VAL A 246 -2.37 -24.08 6.06
N VAL A 247 -3.46 -24.54 5.44
CA VAL A 247 -3.50 -24.95 4.04
C VAL A 247 -4.50 -24.09 3.29
N PHE A 248 -4.13 -23.59 2.13
CA PHE A 248 -5.02 -22.90 1.22
C PHE A 248 -5.42 -23.85 0.09
N VAL A 249 -6.72 -23.93 -0.20
CA VAL A 249 -7.28 -24.79 -1.25
C VAL A 249 -7.57 -23.94 -2.48
N THR A 250 -6.94 -24.26 -3.59
CA THR A 250 -7.16 -23.57 -4.87
C THR A 250 -8.51 -23.98 -5.50
N PRO A 251 -9.08 -23.21 -6.47
CA PRO A 251 -10.34 -23.54 -7.13
C PRO A 251 -10.35 -24.91 -7.85
N ASP A 252 -9.17 -25.40 -8.26
CA ASP A 252 -8.99 -26.74 -8.85
C ASP A 252 -8.82 -27.86 -7.81
N GLY A 253 -8.97 -27.54 -6.51
CA GLY A 253 -8.95 -28.50 -5.42
C GLY A 253 -7.55 -28.87 -4.90
N ARG A 254 -6.49 -28.24 -5.37
CA ARG A 254 -5.14 -28.46 -4.83
C ARG A 254 -4.99 -27.81 -3.46
N GLU A 255 -4.38 -28.54 -2.56
CA GLU A 255 -4.06 -28.08 -1.22
C GLU A 255 -2.62 -27.58 -1.16
N ILE A 256 -2.41 -26.31 -0.80
CA ILE A 256 -1.09 -25.69 -0.71
C ILE A 256 -0.84 -25.22 0.74
N PRO A 257 0.01 -25.95 1.48
CA PRO A 257 0.45 -25.47 2.80
C PRO A 257 1.19 -24.15 2.72
N THR A 258 1.08 -23.31 3.74
CA THR A 258 1.72 -21.97 3.77
C THR A 258 3.22 -21.98 3.50
N ALA A 259 3.90 -23.08 3.86
CA ALA A 259 5.34 -23.25 3.63
C ALA A 259 5.72 -23.34 2.13
N PHE A 260 4.80 -23.79 1.28
CA PHE A 260 5.02 -24.03 -0.16
C PHE A 260 4.40 -22.97 -1.08
N LEU A 261 3.85 -21.90 -0.52
CA LEU A 261 3.35 -20.77 -1.30
C LEU A 261 4.48 -20.06 -2.04
N SER A 262 4.19 -19.57 -3.25
CA SER A 262 5.08 -18.65 -3.94
C SER A 262 5.25 -17.34 -3.16
N GLU A 263 6.32 -16.60 -3.40
CA GLU A 263 6.57 -15.31 -2.69
C GLU A 263 5.43 -14.32 -2.90
N GLY A 264 4.85 -14.25 -4.11
CA GLY A 264 3.69 -13.40 -4.36
C GLY A 264 2.46 -13.79 -3.54
N TYR A 265 2.16 -15.08 -3.44
CA TYR A 265 1.06 -15.56 -2.59
C TYR A 265 1.34 -15.34 -1.10
N LYS A 266 2.57 -15.59 -0.65
CA LYS A 266 2.96 -15.32 0.74
C LYS A 266 2.73 -13.85 1.09
N ARG A 267 3.11 -12.91 0.21
CA ARG A 267 2.95 -11.48 0.43
C ARG A 267 1.47 -11.09 0.59
N ILE A 268 0.61 -11.48 -0.35
CA ILE A 268 -0.83 -11.18 -0.27
C ILE A 268 -1.45 -11.80 0.98
N ILE A 269 -1.17 -13.08 1.22
CA ILE A 269 -1.72 -13.81 2.38
C ILE A 269 -1.21 -13.19 3.68
N SER A 270 0.08 -12.82 3.76
CA SER A 270 0.67 -12.19 4.93
C SER A 270 -0.02 -10.87 5.26
N MET A 271 -0.14 -9.95 4.30
CA MET A 271 -0.82 -8.67 4.49
C MET A 271 -2.30 -8.86 4.85
N SER A 272 -3.01 -9.71 4.11
CA SER A 272 -4.43 -9.94 4.35
C SER A 272 -4.69 -10.55 5.71
N LEU A 273 -3.92 -11.57 6.09
CA LEU A 273 -4.03 -12.24 7.37
C LEU A 273 -3.69 -11.28 8.52
N ASP A 274 -2.65 -10.49 8.38
CA ASP A 274 -2.23 -9.49 9.37
C ASP A 274 -3.33 -8.44 9.61
N LEU A 275 -3.90 -7.88 8.54
CA LEU A 275 -5.01 -6.93 8.65
C LEU A 275 -6.25 -7.55 9.31
N VAL A 276 -6.62 -8.76 8.92
CA VAL A 276 -7.77 -9.47 9.51
C VAL A 276 -7.54 -9.79 10.99
N MET A 277 -6.34 -10.27 11.35
CA MET A 277 -5.99 -10.61 12.74
C MET A 277 -5.98 -9.38 13.63
N ARG A 278 -5.37 -8.27 13.17
CA ARG A 278 -5.37 -7.00 13.91
C ARG A 278 -6.78 -6.45 14.07
N SER A 279 -7.59 -6.52 13.02
CA SER A 279 -9.00 -6.09 13.10
C SER A 279 -9.75 -6.88 14.17
N TYR A 280 -9.61 -8.20 14.20
CA TYR A 280 -10.22 -9.03 15.22
C TYR A 280 -9.76 -8.66 16.64
N LEU A 281 -8.45 -8.49 16.82
CA LEU A 281 -7.86 -8.20 18.12
C LEU A 281 -8.23 -6.82 18.67
N LEU A 282 -8.38 -5.83 17.79
CA LEU A 282 -8.70 -4.47 18.20
C LEU A 282 -10.21 -4.29 18.43
N ASP A 283 -11.06 -4.60 17.45
CA ASP A 283 -12.44 -4.11 17.42
C ASP A 283 -13.53 -5.19 17.30
N TYR A 284 -13.19 -6.49 17.23
CA TYR A 284 -14.21 -7.55 17.14
C TYR A 284 -15.28 -7.51 18.25
N PRO A 285 -14.99 -7.16 19.52
CA PRO A 285 -16.01 -7.06 20.55
C PRO A 285 -17.06 -5.98 20.29
N ILE A 286 -16.78 -5.02 19.38
CA ILE A 286 -17.69 -3.92 19.03
C ILE A 286 -18.54 -4.27 17.83
N TYR A 287 -17.90 -4.77 16.76
CA TYR A 287 -18.52 -4.89 15.45
C TYR A 287 -18.74 -6.35 15.00
N GLY A 288 -18.27 -7.35 15.77
CA GLY A 288 -18.42 -8.75 15.41
C GLY A 288 -17.88 -9.07 14.02
N ASP A 289 -18.67 -9.76 13.19
CA ASP A 289 -18.27 -10.16 11.83
C ASP A 289 -18.12 -8.98 10.84
N GLU A 290 -18.64 -7.80 11.18
CA GLU A 290 -18.52 -6.59 10.36
C GLU A 290 -17.28 -5.75 10.71
N THR A 291 -16.40 -6.24 11.59
CA THR A 291 -15.23 -5.50 12.09
C THR A 291 -14.35 -4.97 10.96
N CYS A 292 -14.04 -5.78 9.93
CA CYS A 292 -13.21 -5.33 8.82
C CYS A 292 -13.80 -4.14 8.04
N ARG A 293 -15.14 -3.96 8.06
CA ARG A 293 -15.81 -2.86 7.38
C ARG A 293 -15.82 -1.56 8.18
N HIS A 294 -15.74 -1.66 9.51
CA HIS A 294 -15.89 -0.52 10.42
C HIS A 294 -14.57 -0.05 11.03
N ILE A 295 -13.56 -0.92 11.11
CA ILE A 295 -12.28 -0.56 11.71
C ILE A 295 -11.65 0.61 10.98
N THR A 296 -11.32 1.68 11.73
CA THR A 296 -10.66 2.87 11.21
C THR A 296 -9.16 2.79 11.45
N GLY A 297 -8.39 3.52 10.65
CA GLY A 297 -6.94 3.55 10.81
C GLY A 297 -6.21 3.90 9.53
N THR A 298 -4.91 3.64 9.50
CA THR A 298 -4.07 3.91 8.33
C THR A 298 -3.11 2.76 8.08
N VAL A 299 -3.07 2.29 6.84
CA VAL A 299 -2.22 1.20 6.36
C VAL A 299 -1.26 1.74 5.32
N ILE A 300 0.03 1.50 5.51
CA ILE A 300 1.09 1.87 4.58
C ILE A 300 1.62 0.62 3.90
N ILE A 301 1.70 0.63 2.56
CA ILE A 301 2.19 -0.50 1.77
C ILE A 301 3.23 0.01 0.77
N ASP A 302 4.47 -0.40 0.95
CA ASP A 302 5.53 -0.08 -0.02
C ASP A 302 5.59 -1.17 -1.09
N GLU A 303 5.60 -0.76 -2.37
CA GLU A 303 5.63 -1.64 -3.56
C GLU A 303 4.61 -2.78 -3.49
N ILE A 304 3.31 -2.44 -3.48
CA ILE A 304 2.22 -3.43 -3.38
C ILE A 304 2.28 -4.50 -4.47
N ASP A 305 2.84 -4.16 -5.63
CA ASP A 305 2.96 -5.00 -6.83
C ASP A 305 4.09 -6.03 -6.77
N MET A 306 4.98 -5.93 -5.80
CA MET A 306 6.19 -6.77 -5.73
C MET A 306 5.85 -8.26 -5.69
N HIS A 307 6.46 -9.03 -6.60
CA HIS A 307 6.27 -10.48 -6.80
C HIS A 307 4.85 -10.90 -7.22
N LEU A 308 3.93 -9.96 -7.48
CA LEU A 308 2.57 -10.29 -7.89
C LEU A 308 2.45 -10.51 -9.40
N HIS A 309 1.67 -11.52 -9.77
CA HIS A 309 1.25 -11.70 -11.15
C HIS A 309 0.39 -10.50 -11.61
N PRO A 310 0.49 -10.02 -12.87
CA PRO A 310 -0.24 -8.84 -13.35
C PRO A 310 -1.74 -8.83 -13.06
N ARG A 311 -2.42 -9.99 -13.14
CA ARG A 311 -3.83 -10.10 -12.76
C ARG A 311 -4.06 -9.65 -11.32
N LEU A 312 -3.24 -10.11 -10.37
CA LEU A 312 -3.36 -9.77 -8.97
C LEU A 312 -2.98 -8.30 -8.68
N GLN A 313 -2.04 -7.74 -9.43
CA GLN A 313 -1.71 -6.32 -9.34
C GLN A 313 -2.93 -5.43 -9.61
N ALA A 314 -3.78 -5.81 -10.56
CA ALA A 314 -5.00 -5.06 -10.87
C ALA A 314 -6.08 -5.17 -9.78
N GLU A 315 -6.14 -6.29 -9.08
CA GLU A 315 -7.26 -6.66 -8.21
C GLU A 315 -7.01 -6.36 -6.72
N ILE A 316 -5.75 -6.50 -6.25
CA ILE A 316 -5.46 -6.54 -4.80
C ILE A 316 -5.86 -5.27 -4.06
N LEU A 317 -5.49 -4.09 -4.56
CA LEU A 317 -5.76 -2.82 -3.87
C LEU A 317 -7.26 -2.47 -3.84
N PRO A 318 -8.01 -2.59 -4.96
CA PRO A 318 -9.47 -2.47 -4.94
C PRO A 318 -10.16 -3.47 -4.00
N VAL A 319 -9.68 -4.72 -3.94
CA VAL A 319 -10.24 -5.75 -3.04
C VAL A 319 -10.00 -5.38 -1.58
N LEU A 320 -8.77 -5.01 -1.21
CA LEU A 320 -8.46 -4.58 0.15
C LEU A 320 -9.31 -3.38 0.57
N HIS A 321 -9.44 -2.37 -0.29
CA HIS A 321 -10.27 -1.20 0.02
C HIS A 321 -11.77 -1.55 0.16
N ARG A 322 -12.28 -2.48 -0.65
CA ARG A 322 -13.66 -2.96 -0.53
C ARG A 322 -13.90 -3.73 0.77
N CYS A 323 -12.93 -4.53 1.22
CA CYS A 323 -13.02 -5.29 2.47
C CYS A 323 -12.81 -4.42 3.71
N PHE A 324 -12.01 -3.35 3.59
CA PHE A 324 -11.68 -2.42 4.66
C PHE A 324 -11.97 -0.96 4.25
N PRO A 325 -13.24 -0.60 4.00
CA PRO A 325 -13.59 0.71 3.43
C PRO A 325 -13.33 1.89 4.36
N ALA A 326 -13.21 1.67 5.66
CA ALA A 326 -12.92 2.71 6.65
C ALA A 326 -11.41 2.89 6.93
N LEU A 327 -10.53 2.05 6.35
CA LEU A 327 -9.10 2.24 6.42
C LEU A 327 -8.60 3.21 5.34
N GLN A 328 -7.67 4.06 5.74
CA GLN A 328 -6.89 4.87 4.81
C GLN A 328 -5.68 4.07 4.34
N PHE A 329 -5.49 3.95 3.04
CA PHE A 329 -4.35 3.28 2.42
C PHE A 329 -3.38 4.30 1.84
N ILE A 330 -2.10 4.18 2.20
CA ILE A 330 -0.97 4.97 1.67
C ILE A 330 -0.04 3.98 0.98
N VAL A 331 -0.04 3.95 -0.35
CA VAL A 331 0.51 2.83 -1.12
C VAL A 331 1.48 3.34 -2.17
N SER A 332 2.63 2.69 -2.33
CA SER A 332 3.51 2.90 -3.48
C SER A 332 3.42 1.76 -4.48
N THR A 333 3.66 2.06 -5.75
CA THR A 333 3.73 1.07 -6.83
C THR A 333 4.56 1.55 -8.01
N HIS A 334 5.12 0.59 -8.74
CA HIS A 334 5.69 0.78 -10.07
C HIS A 334 4.84 0.13 -11.17
N ALA A 335 3.80 -0.63 -10.82
CA ALA A 335 3.03 -1.43 -11.76
C ALA A 335 1.87 -0.65 -12.40
N PRO A 336 1.83 -0.50 -13.74
CA PRO A 336 0.72 0.12 -14.44
C PRO A 336 -0.64 -0.55 -14.15
N MET A 337 -0.63 -1.85 -13.89
CA MET A 337 -1.86 -2.61 -13.58
C MET A 337 -2.51 -2.15 -12.27
N VAL A 338 -1.71 -1.84 -11.23
CA VAL A 338 -2.24 -1.29 -9.97
C VAL A 338 -2.85 0.09 -10.22
N MET A 339 -2.16 0.92 -11.01
CA MET A 339 -2.57 2.30 -11.30
C MET A 339 -3.92 2.37 -12.03
N SER A 340 -4.14 1.47 -13.00
CA SER A 340 -5.39 1.43 -13.77
C SER A 340 -6.62 1.05 -12.94
N GLY A 341 -6.42 0.43 -11.77
CA GLY A 341 -7.47 -0.01 -10.86
C GLY A 341 -7.95 1.06 -9.87
N VAL A 342 -7.27 2.20 -9.76
CA VAL A 342 -7.59 3.26 -8.77
C VAL A 342 -8.18 4.49 -9.46
N GLN A 343 -9.42 4.80 -9.13
CA GLN A 343 -10.10 6.01 -9.59
C GLN A 343 -9.81 7.16 -8.63
N SER A 344 -9.24 8.26 -9.13
CA SER A 344 -9.15 9.51 -8.38
C SER A 344 -10.53 10.14 -8.26
N ASP A 345 -10.98 10.32 -7.03
CA ASP A 345 -12.28 10.89 -6.67
C ASP A 345 -12.19 11.64 -5.34
N GLY A 346 -13.32 11.95 -4.71
CA GLY A 346 -13.32 12.59 -3.38
C GLY A 346 -12.69 11.74 -2.28
N THR A 347 -12.55 10.42 -2.47
CA THR A 347 -12.09 9.44 -1.49
C THR A 347 -10.69 8.92 -1.78
N ASN A 348 -10.33 8.81 -3.05
CA ASN A 348 -9.06 8.24 -3.51
C ASN A 348 -8.28 9.23 -4.36
N ILE A 349 -6.95 9.08 -4.39
CA ILE A 349 -6.07 9.93 -5.20
C ILE A 349 -4.86 9.14 -5.69
N VAL A 350 -4.40 9.47 -6.90
CA VAL A 350 -3.14 8.98 -7.45
C VAL A 350 -2.20 10.14 -7.60
N TYR A 351 -1.02 10.04 -7.02
CA TYR A 351 0.05 11.00 -7.10
C TYR A 351 1.23 10.47 -7.89
N ARG A 352 1.70 11.23 -8.87
CA ARG A 352 2.95 10.98 -9.56
C ARG A 352 4.08 11.74 -8.88
N LEU A 353 5.09 11.01 -8.42
CA LEU A 353 6.34 11.55 -7.91
C LEU A 353 7.37 11.62 -9.03
N ARG A 354 7.97 12.79 -9.22
CA ARG A 354 9.06 13.04 -10.16
C ARG A 354 10.29 13.55 -9.44
N CYS A 355 11.46 13.16 -9.93
CA CYS A 355 12.73 13.77 -9.58
C CYS A 355 13.31 14.42 -10.81
N SER A 356 13.57 15.74 -10.77
CA SER A 356 14.20 16.46 -11.87
C SER A 356 15.70 16.16 -11.97
N SER A 357 16.34 16.56 -13.08
CA SER A 357 17.79 16.46 -13.26
C SER A 357 18.58 17.28 -12.21
N GLU A 358 17.95 18.25 -11.57
CA GLU A 358 18.51 19.10 -10.52
C GLU A 358 18.22 18.56 -9.11
N ALA A 359 17.74 17.31 -9.00
CA ALA A 359 17.34 16.64 -7.75
C ALA A 359 16.20 17.36 -7.00
N GLU A 360 15.36 18.10 -7.72
CA GLU A 360 14.11 18.63 -7.18
C GLU A 360 13.00 17.58 -7.28
N TYR A 361 12.35 17.31 -6.15
CA TYR A 361 11.26 16.36 -6.06
C TYR A 361 9.92 17.09 -6.12
N SER A 362 9.08 16.68 -7.05
CA SER A 362 7.75 17.25 -7.26
C SER A 362 6.67 16.16 -7.20
N LEU A 363 5.47 16.59 -6.88
CA LEU A 363 4.28 15.74 -6.78
C LEU A 363 3.20 16.33 -7.68
N GLU A 364 2.60 15.50 -8.52
CA GLU A 364 1.51 15.86 -9.42
C GLU A 364 0.36 14.87 -9.23
N GLU A 365 -0.88 15.35 -9.26
CA GLU A 365 -2.03 14.47 -9.33
C GLU A 365 -2.13 13.82 -10.72
N ALA A 366 -2.36 12.52 -10.77
CA ALA A 366 -2.41 11.74 -11.99
C ALA A 366 -3.76 11.04 -12.18
N THR A 367 -4.31 11.10 -13.39
CA THR A 367 -5.50 10.33 -13.75
C THR A 367 -5.08 9.07 -14.48
N THR A 368 -5.30 7.92 -13.85
CA THR A 368 -4.83 6.60 -14.33
C THR A 368 -5.95 5.59 -14.54
N TYR A 369 -7.11 5.81 -13.93
CA TYR A 369 -8.22 4.87 -13.92
C TYR A 369 -8.71 4.52 -15.33
N GLY A 370 -8.83 3.23 -15.60
CA GLY A 370 -9.35 2.71 -16.86
C GLY A 370 -8.44 2.90 -18.08
N LEU A 371 -7.24 3.48 -17.91
CA LEU A 371 -6.27 3.60 -18.99
C LEU A 371 -5.61 2.24 -19.25
N ASP A 372 -5.36 1.93 -20.53
CA ASP A 372 -4.56 0.77 -20.90
C ASP A 372 -3.08 0.99 -20.57
N ILE A 373 -2.35 -0.14 -20.44
CA ILE A 373 -0.95 -0.13 -20.02
C ILE A 373 -0.07 0.73 -20.93
N SER A 374 -0.28 0.68 -22.25
CA SER A 374 0.52 1.44 -23.20
C SER A 374 0.36 2.94 -22.98
N THR A 375 -0.89 3.39 -22.81
CA THR A 375 -1.22 4.79 -22.49
C THR A 375 -0.63 5.23 -21.16
N LEU A 376 -0.66 4.35 -20.12
CA LEU A 376 -0.04 4.66 -18.82
C LEU A 376 1.47 4.81 -18.95
N VAL A 377 2.14 3.90 -19.66
CA VAL A 377 3.59 3.97 -19.89
C VAL A 377 3.97 5.24 -20.65
N GLU A 378 3.24 5.61 -21.70
CA GLU A 378 3.49 6.84 -22.44
C GLU A 378 3.28 8.10 -21.60
N ARG A 379 2.18 8.17 -20.82
CA ARG A 379 1.84 9.38 -20.04
C ARG A 379 2.67 9.56 -18.79
N LEU A 380 2.92 8.46 -18.05
CA LEU A 380 3.59 8.57 -16.76
C LEU A 380 5.11 8.49 -16.85
N TRP A 381 5.65 7.76 -17.83
CA TRP A 381 7.09 7.60 -17.97
C TRP A 381 7.66 8.24 -19.26
N GLU A 382 6.78 8.78 -20.11
CA GLU A 382 7.20 9.37 -21.39
C GLU A 382 8.01 8.39 -22.25
N LEU A 383 7.77 7.08 -22.03
CA LEU A 383 8.44 6.00 -22.72
C LEU A 383 7.56 5.49 -23.86
N ALA A 384 8.18 5.27 -25.02
CA ALA A 384 7.50 4.56 -26.09
C ALA A 384 7.20 3.11 -25.62
N PRO A 385 5.94 2.62 -25.78
CA PRO A 385 5.53 1.29 -25.30
C PRO A 385 6.20 0.15 -26.09
N ARG A 386 7.00 0.47 -27.09
CA ARG A 386 7.71 -0.44 -27.98
C ARG A 386 9.14 -0.01 -28.22
N SER A 387 9.97 -0.95 -28.68
CA SER A 387 11.34 -0.63 -29.09
C SER A 387 11.34 0.46 -30.17
N HIS A 388 12.35 1.32 -30.13
CA HIS A 388 12.50 2.43 -31.09
C HIS A 388 12.45 1.94 -32.56
N GLU A 389 13.03 0.77 -32.82
CA GLU A 389 13.05 0.17 -34.17
C GLU A 389 11.63 -0.13 -34.67
N VAL A 390 10.81 -0.84 -33.88
CA VAL A 390 9.44 -1.17 -34.24
C VAL A 390 8.57 0.08 -34.37
N SER A 391 8.72 1.03 -33.46
CA SER A 391 8.00 2.31 -33.52
C SER A 391 8.33 3.11 -34.78
N SER A 392 9.62 3.15 -35.18
CA SER A 392 10.08 3.82 -36.39
C SER A 392 9.50 3.14 -37.66
N GLN A 393 9.52 1.81 -37.72
CA GLN A 393 8.98 1.07 -38.86
C GLN A 393 7.46 1.24 -39.00
N LEU A 394 6.71 1.25 -37.89
CA LEU A 394 5.28 1.54 -37.91
C LEU A 394 5.00 2.98 -38.35
N ALA A 395 5.76 3.94 -37.84
CA ALA A 395 5.63 5.34 -38.27
C ALA A 395 5.94 5.54 -39.77
N GLU A 396 6.90 4.79 -40.33
CA GLU A 396 7.19 4.78 -41.76
C GLU A 396 6.03 4.20 -42.55
N LEU A 397 5.43 3.10 -42.10
CA LEU A 397 4.26 2.46 -42.71
C LEU A 397 3.08 3.46 -42.79
N PHE A 398 2.73 4.12 -41.69
CA PHE A 398 1.61 5.05 -41.67
C PHE A 398 1.91 6.33 -42.49
N ARG A 399 3.13 6.84 -42.47
CA ARG A 399 3.55 7.95 -43.35
C ARG A 399 3.41 7.59 -44.82
N ALA A 400 3.75 6.37 -45.24
CA ALA A 400 3.57 5.92 -46.61
C ALA A 400 2.08 5.84 -46.99
N ILE A 401 1.21 5.40 -46.08
CA ILE A 401 -0.25 5.38 -46.28
C ILE A 401 -0.79 6.80 -46.44
N ASP A 402 -0.41 7.72 -45.56
CA ASP A 402 -0.86 9.12 -45.57
C ASP A 402 -0.37 9.89 -46.81
N ALA A 403 0.82 9.55 -47.29
CA ALA A 403 1.40 10.12 -48.54
C ALA A 403 0.80 9.51 -49.82
N GLY A 404 -0.08 8.48 -49.71
CA GLY A 404 -0.66 7.80 -50.87
C GLY A 404 0.30 6.85 -51.60
N ASP A 405 1.47 6.55 -51.02
CA ASP A 405 2.42 5.57 -51.55
C ASP A 405 2.01 4.15 -51.12
N TYR A 406 0.95 3.69 -51.73
CA TYR A 406 0.35 2.39 -51.37
C TYR A 406 1.24 1.17 -51.71
N GLN A 407 2.16 1.31 -52.67
CA GLN A 407 3.10 0.26 -53.01
C GLN A 407 4.12 0.06 -51.86
N LYS A 408 4.78 1.16 -51.47
CA LYS A 408 5.70 1.16 -50.33
C LYS A 408 5.03 0.71 -49.04
N ALA A 409 3.81 1.20 -48.79
CA ALA A 409 3.06 0.80 -47.61
C ALA A 409 2.76 -0.71 -47.55
N ARG A 410 2.47 -1.34 -48.67
CA ARG A 410 2.26 -2.81 -48.75
C ARG A 410 3.54 -3.59 -48.49
N GLU A 411 4.65 -3.15 -49.09
CA GLU A 411 5.96 -3.77 -48.85
C GLU A 411 6.36 -3.72 -47.37
N LEU A 412 6.18 -2.56 -46.73
CA LEU A 412 6.43 -2.37 -45.31
C LEU A 412 5.48 -3.23 -44.46
N LEU A 413 4.18 -3.26 -44.79
CA LEU A 413 3.21 -4.09 -44.07
C LEU A 413 3.55 -5.57 -44.15
N GLN A 414 3.92 -6.05 -45.34
CA GLN A 414 4.31 -7.44 -45.57
C GLN A 414 5.57 -7.79 -44.80
N ARG A 415 6.57 -6.91 -44.81
CA ARG A 415 7.85 -7.05 -44.05
C ARG A 415 7.59 -7.12 -42.54
N LEU A 416 6.74 -6.23 -42.02
CA LEU A 416 6.38 -6.22 -40.60
C LEU A 416 5.57 -7.49 -40.20
N ARG A 417 4.66 -7.97 -41.05
CA ARG A 417 3.95 -9.25 -40.81
C ARG A 417 4.90 -10.44 -40.76
N GLN A 418 5.95 -10.46 -41.59
CA GLN A 418 6.94 -11.54 -41.57
C GLN A 418 7.83 -11.47 -40.31
N ALA A 419 8.12 -10.26 -39.82
CA ALA A 419 8.87 -10.07 -38.59
C ALA A 419 8.09 -10.46 -37.33
N PHE A 420 6.74 -10.43 -37.40
CA PHE A 420 5.83 -10.79 -36.29
C PHE A 420 4.88 -11.92 -36.69
N PRO A 421 5.37 -13.16 -36.82
CA PRO A 421 4.55 -14.29 -37.30
C PRO A 421 3.43 -14.70 -36.36
N GLY A 422 3.48 -14.35 -35.08
CA GLY A 422 2.39 -14.47 -34.09
C GLY A 422 1.28 -13.43 -34.24
N GLY A 423 1.43 -12.51 -35.05
CA GLY A 423 0.59 -11.81 -36.00
C GLY A 423 -0.28 -10.69 -35.54
N GLU A 424 -0.45 -10.31 -34.35
CA GLU A 424 -1.57 -9.39 -34.04
C GLU A 424 -1.13 -8.07 -33.41
N LEU A 425 -0.28 -7.36 -34.11
CA LEU A 425 -0.20 -5.92 -33.86
C LEU A 425 -1.47 -5.27 -34.41
N LYS A 426 -2.31 -4.71 -33.54
CA LYS A 426 -3.56 -4.00 -33.92
C LYS A 426 -3.33 -2.96 -35.03
N GLU A 427 -2.15 -2.34 -35.05
CA GLU A 427 -1.73 -1.37 -36.05
C GLU A 427 -1.55 -1.99 -37.44
N LEU A 428 -1.07 -3.22 -37.55
CA LEU A 428 -0.97 -3.89 -38.85
C LEU A 428 -2.34 -4.22 -39.43
N THR A 429 -3.28 -4.61 -38.59
CA THR A 429 -4.68 -4.81 -38.97
C THR A 429 -5.33 -3.49 -39.38
N ARG A 430 -5.07 -2.41 -38.65
CA ARG A 430 -5.53 -1.06 -38.99
C ARG A 430 -4.94 -0.59 -40.32
N ALA A 431 -3.63 -0.75 -40.54
CA ALA A 431 -2.96 -0.40 -41.79
C ALA A 431 -3.53 -1.17 -42.99
N ASP A 432 -3.76 -2.48 -42.84
CA ASP A 432 -4.38 -3.30 -43.89
C ASP A 432 -5.80 -2.82 -44.21
N THR A 433 -6.59 -2.50 -43.21
CA THR A 433 -7.94 -1.98 -43.37
C THR A 433 -7.93 -0.61 -44.10
N LEU A 434 -7.04 0.29 -43.73
CA LEU A 434 -6.88 1.58 -44.40
C LEU A 434 -6.48 1.39 -45.86
N LEU A 435 -5.50 0.56 -46.15
CA LEU A 435 -5.07 0.26 -47.54
C LEU A 435 -6.19 -0.31 -48.40
N ARG A 436 -7.06 -1.17 -47.83
CA ARG A 436 -8.24 -1.73 -48.51
C ARG A 436 -9.32 -0.65 -48.74
N LEU A 437 -9.55 0.24 -47.80
CA LEU A 437 -10.56 1.30 -47.92
C LEU A 437 -10.16 2.36 -48.97
N MET A 438 -8.89 2.78 -48.98
CA MET A 438 -8.40 3.79 -49.91
C MET A 438 -8.27 3.33 -51.36
N GLN A 439 -8.37 2.02 -51.62
CA GLN A 439 -8.35 1.44 -52.95
C GLN A 439 -9.75 1.07 -53.51
N ARG A 440 -10.83 1.29 -52.74
CA ARG A 440 -12.17 1.19 -53.30
C ARG A 440 -12.41 2.37 -54.25
N PRO A 441 -12.77 2.13 -55.52
CA PRO A 441 -13.17 3.22 -56.39
C PRO A 441 -14.37 3.96 -55.78
N PRO A 442 -14.47 5.27 -55.95
CA PRO A 442 -15.61 6.01 -55.47
C PRO A 442 -16.89 5.34 -56.01
N ARG A 443 -17.80 5.01 -55.09
CA ARG A 443 -19.14 4.58 -55.54
C ARG A 443 -19.77 5.76 -56.23
N LEU A 444 -19.93 5.64 -57.57
CA LEU A 444 -20.75 6.51 -58.42
C LEU A 444 -22.21 6.49 -57.98
#